data_2d81955ec140f543ecaeb87f0978e66e
#
_entry.id   2d81955ec140f543ecaeb87f0978e66e
#
_cell.length_a   1.000
_cell.length_b   1.000
_cell.length_c   1.000
_cell.angle_alpha   90.00
_cell.angle_beta   90.00
_cell.angle_gamma   90.00
#
_symmetry.space_group_name_H-M   'P 1'
#
loop_
_entity.id
_entity.type
_entity.pdbx_description
1 polymer ?
#
loop_
_entity_poly.entity_id
_entity_poly.type
_entity_poly.pdbx_seq_one_letter_code
_entity_poly.pdbx_strand_id
1 'polypeptide(L)'
;MFTRLKEKLTFYISTLVLLNASAFSGVLMSQAAIEEIVVTARKKAESLQDVPLSVSALRESSLEELGVNVFEDYLLQLPSVTAGGAGPGTSTIYIRGLASTTPNLTTAGVGGLAPNVSFYLDEQPLAQPGRNLDVYAADIGRIEVLKGPQGTLFGASSQAGVVRMITNKPVIGESSTNIEVESRHMSEGENGGKLELVANIPLGESTAARFVSYRDKKGGYIDQVAGSVNARQSARFRPSGTIRSNGLPVSEARNGFQAGADLTNVTFADANSIVKEDVNEVTYEGFRLSVAQEINDNWDALVSVANQTIESDGVFFTDPTLGDLEVQRFHNDTLEDEFDNMSLTIEGSIGDLEIVYAG
;
A
#
# COMPACT_ATOMS: atom_id res chain seq x y z
N MET A 1 41.64 -10.99 48.45
CA MET A 1 41.64 -9.86 47.53
C MET A 1 40.34 -9.75 46.74
N PHE A 2 39.74 -10.86 46.31
CA PHE A 2 38.48 -10.88 45.49
C PHE A 2 37.20 -10.49 46.26
N THR A 3 37.14 -10.72 47.57
CA THR A 3 35.93 -10.41 48.38
C THR A 3 35.70 -8.90 48.54
N ARG A 4 36.75 -8.12 48.73
CA ARG A 4 36.66 -6.64 48.84
C ARG A 4 36.32 -5.93 47.51
N LEU A 5 36.56 -6.58 46.36
CA LEU A 5 36.23 -6.04 45.05
C LEU A 5 34.73 -6.21 44.75
N LYS A 6 34.14 -7.35 45.17
CA LYS A 6 32.69 -7.60 45.04
C LYS A 6 31.87 -6.62 45.90
N GLU A 7 32.27 -6.37 47.15
CA GLU A 7 31.53 -5.44 48.02
C GLU A 7 31.56 -4.00 47.47
N LYS A 8 32.70 -3.54 46.93
CA LYS A 8 32.77 -2.22 46.29
C LYS A 8 31.92 -2.13 45.02
N LEU A 9 31.94 -3.17 44.19
CA LEU A 9 31.14 -3.19 42.96
C LEU A 9 29.64 -3.18 43.25
N THR A 10 29.18 -3.94 44.26
CA THR A 10 27.77 -3.95 44.69
C THR A 10 27.37 -2.59 45.26
N PHE A 11 28.26 -1.91 46.03
CA PHE A 11 27.99 -0.58 46.55
C PHE A 11 27.85 0.48 45.43
N TYR A 12 28.71 0.45 44.42
CA TYR A 12 28.62 1.39 43.29
C TYR A 12 27.38 1.13 42.41
N ILE A 13 27.00 -0.12 42.20
CA ILE A 13 25.78 -0.46 41.46
C ILE A 13 24.54 -0.02 42.24
N SER A 14 24.49 -0.22 43.55
CA SER A 14 23.37 0.22 44.39
C SER A 14 23.25 1.75 44.43
N THR A 15 24.39 2.46 44.46
CA THR A 15 24.39 3.93 44.45
C THR A 15 23.98 4.49 43.10
N LEU A 16 24.33 3.85 41.98
CA LEU A 16 23.93 4.23 40.63
C LEU A 16 22.41 4.00 40.39
N VAL A 17 21.86 2.93 40.96
CA VAL A 17 20.41 2.63 40.88
C VAL A 17 19.62 3.63 41.75
N LEU A 18 20.13 4.03 42.92
CA LEU A 18 19.46 5.02 43.78
C LEU A 18 19.53 6.44 43.21
N LEU A 19 20.62 6.81 42.50
CA LEU A 19 20.70 8.10 41.83
C LEU A 19 19.72 8.20 40.62
N ASN A 20 19.47 7.10 39.92
CA ASN A 20 18.49 7.10 38.83
C ASN A 20 17.04 7.10 39.34
N ALA A 21 16.76 6.53 40.52
CA ALA A 21 15.41 6.53 41.09
C ALA A 21 14.93 7.92 41.55
N SER A 22 15.86 8.85 41.88
CA SER A 22 15.53 10.21 42.29
C SER A 22 15.33 11.19 41.11
N ALA A 23 15.72 10.82 39.89
CA ALA A 23 15.46 11.60 38.67
C ALA A 23 14.06 11.35 38.06
N PHE A 24 13.33 10.35 38.53
CA PHE A 24 12.02 9.95 37.97
C PHE A 24 10.80 10.53 38.71
N SER A 25 11.00 11.47 39.63
CA SER A 25 9.89 12.08 40.42
C SER A 25 9.29 13.33 39.78
N GLY A 26 9.47 13.53 38.50
CA GLY A 26 8.86 14.59 37.71
C GLY A 26 8.02 14.02 36.57
N VAL A 27 7.09 13.09 36.86
CA VAL A 27 5.99 12.86 35.93
C VAL A 27 5.07 14.08 36.01
N LEU A 28 5.44 15.13 35.28
CA LEU A 28 4.46 16.06 34.75
C LEU A 28 3.39 15.20 34.10
N MET A 29 2.20 15.14 34.69
CA MET A 29 1.00 14.79 33.94
C MET A 29 0.92 15.84 32.82
N SER A 30 1.57 15.56 31.70
CA SER A 30 1.22 16.17 30.44
C SER A 30 -0.25 15.81 30.28
N GLN A 31 -1.10 16.78 30.52
CA GLN A 31 -2.47 16.72 30.04
C GLN A 31 -2.29 16.45 28.58
N ALA A 32 -2.62 15.22 28.12
CA ALA A 32 -2.65 14.89 26.71
C ALA A 32 -3.64 15.88 26.12
N ALA A 33 -3.13 16.97 25.54
CA ALA A 33 -3.93 17.82 24.70
C ALA A 33 -4.49 16.88 23.65
N ILE A 34 -5.80 16.80 23.56
CA ILE A 34 -6.45 16.03 22.48
C ILE A 34 -5.96 16.73 21.22
N GLU A 35 -5.05 16.09 20.53
CA GLU A 35 -4.44 16.61 19.32
C GLU A 35 -5.54 16.71 18.27
N GLU A 36 -5.84 17.92 17.86
CA GLU A 36 -6.89 18.17 16.87
C GLU A 36 -6.49 17.56 15.53
N ILE A 37 -7.34 16.71 14.99
CA ILE A 37 -7.10 16.09 13.69
C ILE A 37 -7.53 17.06 12.60
N VAL A 38 -6.56 17.64 11.90
CA VAL A 38 -6.80 18.50 10.74
C VAL A 38 -6.84 17.64 9.47
N VAL A 39 -7.85 17.84 8.65
CA VAL A 39 -8.04 17.17 7.37
C VAL A 39 -8.20 18.19 6.25
N THR A 40 -7.93 17.77 5.01
CA THR A 40 -8.12 18.60 3.81
C THR A 40 -9.20 18.03 2.89
N ALA A 41 -10.21 17.41 3.49
CA ALA A 41 -11.31 16.74 2.81
C ALA A 41 -12.10 17.63 1.82
N ARG A 42 -12.13 18.94 2.04
CA ARG A 42 -12.77 19.92 1.16
C ARG A 42 -11.76 20.80 0.41
N LYS A 43 -10.53 20.32 0.22
CA LYS A 43 -9.42 21.12 -0.35
C LYS A 43 -9.05 22.35 0.49
N LYS A 44 -9.42 22.31 1.77
CA LYS A 44 -9.15 23.33 2.78
C LYS A 44 -8.82 22.63 4.10
N ALA A 45 -7.84 23.15 4.82
CA ALA A 45 -7.46 22.65 6.14
C ALA A 45 -8.57 22.98 7.16
N GLU A 46 -9.21 21.96 7.70
CA GLU A 46 -10.30 22.10 8.68
C GLU A 46 -10.17 21.02 9.74
N SER A 47 -10.68 21.31 10.95
CA SER A 47 -10.83 20.28 11.98
C SER A 47 -11.73 19.14 11.47
N LEU A 48 -11.32 17.90 11.69
CA LEU A 48 -12.14 16.72 11.34
C LEU A 48 -13.57 16.80 11.92
N GLN A 49 -13.73 17.45 13.08
CA GLN A 49 -15.04 17.61 13.76
C GLN A 49 -15.94 18.64 13.08
N ASP A 50 -15.37 19.58 12.36
CA ASP A 50 -16.10 20.67 11.70
C ASP A 50 -16.48 20.33 10.25
N VAL A 51 -15.92 19.25 9.71
CA VAL A 51 -16.21 18.81 8.33
C VAL A 51 -17.59 18.16 8.24
N PRO A 52 -18.56 18.72 7.48
CA PRO A 52 -19.92 18.18 7.37
C PRO A 52 -19.98 16.96 6.41
N LEU A 53 -18.99 16.10 6.45
CA LEU A 53 -18.84 14.89 5.63
C LEU A 53 -18.44 13.71 6.51
N SER A 54 -18.73 12.50 6.03
CA SER A 54 -18.23 11.29 6.70
C SER A 54 -16.77 11.05 6.32
N VAL A 55 -15.86 11.55 7.14
CA VAL A 55 -14.41 11.43 6.96
C VAL A 55 -13.83 10.55 8.05
N SER A 56 -12.81 9.76 7.70
CA SER A 56 -11.91 9.08 8.64
C SER A 56 -10.48 9.46 8.27
N ALA A 57 -9.62 9.61 9.26
CA ALA A 57 -8.21 9.92 9.05
C ALA A 57 -7.34 9.01 9.91
N LEU A 58 -6.28 8.47 9.32
CA LEU A 58 -5.15 7.84 10.00
C LEU A 58 -4.00 8.83 9.99
N ARG A 59 -3.52 9.20 11.17
CA ARG A 59 -2.39 10.12 11.33
C ARG A 59 -1.05 9.38 11.23
N GLU A 60 0.01 10.11 10.98
CA GLU A 60 1.39 9.61 10.95
C GLU A 60 1.71 8.72 12.16
N SER A 61 1.46 9.21 13.37
CA SER A 61 1.69 8.44 14.60
C SER A 61 0.92 7.11 14.65
N SER A 62 -0.29 7.07 14.08
CA SER A 62 -1.08 5.83 13.99
C SER A 62 -0.52 4.89 12.92
N LEU A 63 -0.02 5.43 11.80
CA LEU A 63 0.61 4.63 10.75
C LEU A 63 1.89 3.96 11.27
N GLU A 64 2.71 4.71 12.00
CA GLU A 64 3.94 4.21 12.65
C GLU A 64 3.63 3.16 13.73
N GLU A 65 2.73 3.45 14.68
CA GLU A 65 2.35 2.53 15.77
C GLU A 65 1.77 1.20 15.25
N LEU A 66 1.07 1.23 14.13
CA LEU A 66 0.44 0.07 13.52
C LEU A 66 1.35 -0.64 12.51
N GLY A 67 2.54 -0.08 12.21
CA GLY A 67 3.47 -0.63 11.23
C GLY A 67 2.88 -0.66 9.81
N VAL A 68 2.13 0.38 9.45
CA VAL A 68 1.45 0.48 8.16
C VAL A 68 2.44 0.91 7.08
N ASN A 69 2.72 0.04 6.14
CA ASN A 69 3.65 0.31 5.05
C ASN A 69 3.05 0.10 3.66
N VAL A 70 2.19 -0.90 3.48
CA VAL A 70 1.62 -1.25 2.18
C VAL A 70 0.13 -0.99 2.11
N PHE A 71 -0.40 -1.06 0.90
CA PHE A 71 -1.78 -0.78 0.55
C PHE A 71 -2.80 -1.53 1.44
N GLU A 72 -2.60 -2.83 1.63
CA GLU A 72 -3.50 -3.63 2.44
C GLU A 72 -3.46 -3.22 3.92
N ASP A 73 -2.28 -2.87 4.45
CA ASP A 73 -2.13 -2.51 5.85
C ASP A 73 -3.01 -1.32 6.22
N TYR A 74 -2.97 -0.22 5.44
CA TYR A 74 -3.78 0.96 5.76
C TYR A 74 -5.27 0.78 5.45
N LEU A 75 -5.63 -0.04 4.46
CA LEU A 75 -7.04 -0.31 4.18
C LEU A 75 -7.70 -1.08 5.33
N LEU A 76 -7.00 -2.03 5.95
CA LEU A 76 -7.49 -2.78 7.09
C LEU A 76 -7.78 -1.90 8.32
N GLN A 77 -7.09 -0.76 8.43
CA GLN A 77 -7.29 0.19 9.54
C GLN A 77 -8.44 1.18 9.31
N LEU A 78 -9.02 1.20 8.11
CA LEU A 78 -10.02 2.18 7.73
C LEU A 78 -11.44 1.63 7.87
N PRO A 79 -12.29 2.18 8.77
CA PRO A 79 -13.66 1.71 8.94
C PRO A 79 -14.48 1.79 7.65
N SER A 80 -15.17 0.70 7.29
CA SER A 80 -16.01 0.59 6.10
C SER A 80 -15.26 0.60 4.76
N VAL A 81 -13.95 0.43 4.79
CA VAL A 81 -13.11 0.23 3.61
C VAL A 81 -12.71 -1.24 3.54
N THR A 82 -12.73 -1.80 2.38
CA THR A 82 -12.24 -3.15 2.10
C THR A 82 -11.47 -3.15 0.79
N ALA A 83 -10.58 -4.10 0.62
CA ALA A 83 -9.89 -4.33 -0.65
C ALA A 83 -10.42 -5.58 -1.33
N GLY A 84 -10.40 -5.59 -2.64
CA GLY A 84 -10.53 -6.78 -3.46
C GLY A 84 -9.36 -6.84 -4.43
N GLY A 85 -8.84 -8.04 -4.67
CA GLY A 85 -7.67 -8.24 -5.53
C GLY A 85 -7.08 -9.62 -5.31
N ALA A 86 -5.97 -9.91 -5.96
CA ALA A 86 -5.28 -11.19 -5.89
C ALA A 86 -3.84 -11.05 -5.36
N GLY A 87 -3.55 -9.96 -4.65
CA GLY A 87 -2.25 -9.67 -4.08
C GLY A 87 -1.73 -8.27 -4.45
N PRO A 88 -0.50 -7.95 -4.07
CA PRO A 88 0.14 -6.67 -4.31
C PRO A 88 0.02 -6.19 -5.76
N GLY A 89 -0.16 -4.89 -5.94
CA GLY A 89 -0.32 -4.27 -7.27
C GLY A 89 -1.61 -4.60 -8.01
N THR A 90 -2.51 -5.43 -7.44
CA THR A 90 -3.73 -5.89 -8.15
C THR A 90 -5.02 -5.49 -7.43
N SER A 91 -4.94 -4.65 -6.42
CA SER A 91 -6.05 -4.37 -5.52
C SER A 91 -6.98 -3.25 -6.00
N THR A 92 -8.22 -3.32 -5.56
CA THR A 92 -9.24 -2.29 -5.76
C THR A 92 -9.89 -1.96 -4.42
N ILE A 93 -10.13 -0.69 -4.19
CA ILE A 93 -10.76 -0.19 -2.95
C ILE A 93 -12.27 -0.23 -3.07
N TYR A 94 -12.93 -0.73 -2.04
CA TYR A 94 -14.38 -0.67 -1.87
C TYR A 94 -14.73 0.12 -0.62
N ILE A 95 -15.66 1.06 -0.73
CA ILE A 95 -16.18 1.80 0.41
C ILE A 95 -17.65 1.44 0.59
N ARG A 96 -18.03 1.02 1.82
CA ARG A 96 -19.41 0.59 2.17
C ARG A 96 -19.95 -0.50 1.25
N GLY A 97 -19.08 -1.39 0.78
CA GLY A 97 -19.44 -2.50 -0.10
C GLY A 97 -19.77 -2.12 -1.55
N LEU A 98 -19.55 -0.86 -1.95
CA LEU A 98 -19.74 -0.45 -3.34
C LEU A 98 -18.54 -0.91 -4.17
N ALA A 99 -18.75 -1.98 -4.93
CA ALA A 99 -17.79 -2.55 -5.87
C ALA A 99 -18.32 -2.36 -7.29
N SER A 100 -17.56 -1.71 -8.17
CA SER A 100 -17.93 -1.58 -9.58
C SER A 100 -17.37 -2.70 -10.44
N THR A 101 -16.18 -3.15 -10.11
CA THR A 101 -15.45 -4.14 -10.91
C THR A 101 -14.58 -4.99 -10.01
N THR A 102 -14.45 -6.26 -10.40
CA THR A 102 -13.32 -7.08 -9.95
C THR A 102 -12.11 -6.69 -10.81
N PRO A 103 -10.93 -6.48 -10.23
CA PRO A 103 -9.71 -6.30 -11.01
C PRO A 103 -9.56 -7.48 -11.97
N ASN A 104 -9.59 -7.22 -13.25
CA ASN A 104 -9.49 -8.27 -14.24
C ASN A 104 -8.21 -8.11 -15.06
N LEU A 105 -7.08 -8.46 -14.43
CA LEU A 105 -5.77 -8.45 -15.07
C LEU A 105 -5.62 -9.47 -16.19
N THR A 106 -6.55 -10.43 -16.26
CA THR A 106 -6.48 -11.50 -17.28
C THR A 106 -7.16 -11.16 -18.60
N THR A 107 -7.90 -10.04 -18.66
CA THR A 107 -8.58 -9.63 -19.88
C THR A 107 -7.62 -8.77 -20.71
N ALA A 108 -6.77 -9.41 -21.46
CA ALA A 108 -5.84 -8.77 -22.38
C ALA A 108 -6.58 -7.78 -23.29
N GLY A 109 -6.19 -6.51 -23.27
CA GLY A 109 -6.70 -5.47 -24.16
C GLY A 109 -8.01 -4.79 -23.72
N VAL A 110 -8.60 -5.17 -22.60
CA VAL A 110 -9.75 -4.46 -22.00
C VAL A 110 -9.29 -3.85 -20.69
N GLY A 111 -9.13 -2.54 -20.65
CA GLY A 111 -8.60 -1.81 -19.48
C GLY A 111 -9.48 -1.84 -18.24
N GLY A 112 -10.57 -2.58 -18.23
CA GLY A 112 -11.53 -2.62 -17.16
C GLY A 112 -12.34 -1.32 -17.01
N LEU A 113 -13.29 -1.32 -16.08
CA LEU A 113 -14.00 -0.09 -15.70
C LEU A 113 -13.16 0.69 -14.69
N ALA A 114 -13.32 2.01 -14.67
CA ALA A 114 -12.70 2.84 -13.66
C ALA A 114 -13.18 2.43 -12.26
N PRO A 115 -12.31 2.45 -11.24
CA PRO A 115 -12.70 2.21 -9.86
C PRO A 115 -13.82 3.15 -9.39
N ASN A 116 -14.62 2.72 -8.42
CA ASN A 116 -15.64 3.57 -7.80
C ASN A 116 -15.08 4.47 -6.71
N VAL A 117 -13.85 4.23 -6.28
CA VAL A 117 -13.13 5.00 -5.30
C VAL A 117 -11.95 5.66 -5.97
N SER A 118 -11.89 6.99 -5.93
CA SER A 118 -10.71 7.73 -6.36
C SER A 118 -9.60 7.57 -5.35
N PHE A 119 -8.37 7.43 -5.85
CA PHE A 119 -7.17 7.41 -5.04
C PHE A 119 -6.29 8.60 -5.39
N TYR A 120 -5.84 9.33 -4.38
CA TYR A 120 -5.03 10.53 -4.52
C TYR A 120 -3.73 10.43 -3.73
N LEU A 121 -2.63 10.83 -4.34
CA LEU A 121 -1.38 11.14 -3.66
C LEU A 121 -1.25 12.67 -3.65
N ASP A 122 -1.34 13.26 -2.45
CA ASP A 122 -1.50 14.70 -2.28
C ASP A 122 -2.70 15.25 -3.09
N GLU A 123 -2.44 16.11 -4.07
CA GLU A 123 -3.47 16.68 -4.93
C GLU A 123 -3.61 15.96 -6.29
N GLN A 124 -2.76 14.93 -6.56
CA GLN A 124 -2.75 14.22 -7.82
C GLN A 124 -3.66 12.98 -7.80
N PRO A 125 -4.62 12.88 -8.72
CA PRO A 125 -5.38 11.66 -8.89
C PRO A 125 -4.53 10.55 -9.52
N LEU A 126 -4.44 9.42 -8.84
CA LEU A 126 -3.77 8.22 -9.34
C LEU A 126 -4.82 7.26 -9.92
N ALA A 127 -5.40 7.65 -11.06
CA ALA A 127 -6.45 6.88 -11.71
C ALA A 127 -5.84 5.84 -12.65
N GLN A 128 -6.17 4.58 -12.42
CA GLN A 128 -5.84 3.46 -13.32
C GLN A 128 -7.14 2.74 -13.75
N PRO A 129 -7.30 2.37 -15.03
CA PRO A 129 -8.39 1.50 -15.42
C PRO A 129 -8.28 0.13 -14.73
N GLY A 130 -9.40 -0.31 -14.15
CA GLY A 130 -9.52 -1.65 -13.57
C GLY A 130 -8.99 -1.84 -12.16
N ARG A 131 -8.21 -0.91 -11.60
CA ARG A 131 -7.66 -1.00 -10.24
C ARG A 131 -7.32 0.36 -9.62
N ASN A 132 -7.10 0.38 -8.33
CA ASN A 132 -6.40 1.48 -7.66
C ASN A 132 -4.88 1.18 -7.67
N LEU A 133 -4.06 2.22 -7.75
CA LEU A 133 -2.61 2.04 -7.59
C LEU A 133 -2.30 1.66 -6.14
N ASP A 134 -1.41 0.70 -6.01
CA ASP A 134 -0.85 0.27 -4.74
C ASP A 134 0.35 1.17 -4.42
N VAL A 135 0.15 2.16 -3.55
CA VAL A 135 1.16 3.14 -3.18
C VAL A 135 1.74 2.80 -1.82
N TYR A 136 3.05 2.67 -1.74
CA TYR A 136 3.78 2.42 -0.50
C TYR A 136 3.72 3.65 0.42
N ALA A 137 3.50 3.42 1.71
CA ALA A 137 3.22 4.48 2.67
C ALA A 137 4.50 5.06 3.33
N ALA A 138 5.57 5.32 2.55
CA ALA A 138 6.77 5.97 3.06
C ALA A 138 6.55 7.46 3.34
N ASP A 139 6.87 7.89 4.55
CA ASP A 139 6.84 9.29 4.98
C ASP A 139 5.50 9.98 4.67
N ILE A 140 4.43 9.36 5.15
CA ILE A 140 3.05 9.81 4.99
C ILE A 140 2.57 10.50 6.25
N GLY A 141 2.17 11.77 6.13
CA GLY A 141 1.67 12.54 7.26
C GLY A 141 0.27 12.10 7.70
N ARG A 142 -0.59 11.67 6.76
CA ARG A 142 -1.91 11.10 7.06
C ARG A 142 -2.56 10.45 5.83
N ILE A 143 -3.52 9.58 6.09
CA ILE A 143 -4.43 9.02 5.08
C ILE A 143 -5.85 9.42 5.42
N GLU A 144 -6.53 10.09 4.51
CA GLU A 144 -7.91 10.53 4.66
C GLU A 144 -8.83 9.68 3.79
N VAL A 145 -10.00 9.30 4.33
CA VAL A 145 -11.06 8.61 3.59
C VAL A 145 -12.35 9.38 3.66
N LEU A 146 -12.80 9.87 2.53
CA LEU A 146 -14.08 10.54 2.35
C LEU A 146 -15.10 9.52 1.86
N LYS A 147 -16.13 9.26 2.66
CA LYS A 147 -17.12 8.22 2.40
C LYS A 147 -18.37 8.81 1.75
N GLY A 148 -18.71 8.28 0.59
CA GLY A 148 -19.84 8.73 -0.22
C GLY A 148 -19.43 9.54 -1.45
N PRO A 149 -20.37 9.93 -2.33
CA PRO A 149 -20.06 10.59 -3.59
C PRO A 149 -19.31 11.91 -3.41
N GLN A 150 -18.18 12.06 -4.11
CA GLN A 150 -17.30 13.23 -4.04
C GLN A 150 -16.99 13.82 -5.43
N GLY A 151 -17.79 13.51 -6.44
CA GLY A 151 -17.52 13.87 -7.84
C GLY A 151 -17.34 15.37 -8.11
N THR A 152 -17.93 16.25 -7.30
CA THR A 152 -17.81 17.70 -7.49
C THR A 152 -16.39 18.22 -7.25
N LEU A 153 -15.70 17.70 -6.24
CA LEU A 153 -14.34 18.15 -5.86
C LEU A 153 -13.23 17.22 -6.37
N PHE A 154 -13.54 15.94 -6.55
CA PHE A 154 -12.55 14.91 -6.86
C PHE A 154 -12.80 14.25 -8.22
N GLY A 155 -13.78 14.71 -8.98
CA GLY A 155 -13.98 14.28 -10.37
C GLY A 155 -14.38 12.82 -10.52
N ALA A 156 -13.82 12.18 -11.56
CA ALA A 156 -14.15 10.80 -11.93
C ALA A 156 -13.74 9.78 -10.85
N SER A 157 -14.38 8.60 -10.90
CA SER A 157 -14.09 7.48 -9.98
C SER A 157 -14.37 7.72 -8.50
N SER A 158 -15.11 8.77 -8.14
CA SER A 158 -15.41 9.12 -6.75
C SER A 158 -16.89 8.91 -6.37
N GLN A 159 -17.53 7.86 -6.93
CA GLN A 159 -18.91 7.52 -6.65
C GLN A 159 -19.11 6.94 -5.24
N ALA A 160 -18.19 6.07 -4.80
CA ALA A 160 -18.23 5.47 -3.47
C ALA A 160 -17.47 6.30 -2.43
N GLY A 161 -16.49 7.07 -2.88
CA GLY A 161 -15.66 7.91 -2.02
C GLY A 161 -14.28 8.19 -2.61
N VAL A 162 -13.43 8.71 -1.73
CA VAL A 162 -12.04 9.08 -2.07
C VAL A 162 -11.12 8.62 -0.95
N VAL A 163 -9.99 8.05 -1.31
CA VAL A 163 -8.85 7.83 -0.42
C VAL A 163 -7.74 8.80 -0.82
N ARG A 164 -7.21 9.53 0.13
CA ARG A 164 -6.13 10.50 -0.07
C ARG A 164 -4.96 10.15 0.84
N MET A 165 -3.79 9.94 0.27
CA MET A 165 -2.52 9.91 0.96
C MET A 165 -1.89 11.29 0.91
N ILE A 166 -1.64 11.87 2.06
CA ILE A 166 -1.00 13.18 2.19
C ILE A 166 0.41 12.98 2.71
N THR A 167 1.40 13.31 1.90
CA THR A 167 2.82 13.17 2.23
C THR A 167 3.29 14.25 3.18
N ASN A 168 4.34 13.98 3.96
CA ASN A 168 5.03 15.02 4.67
C ASN A 168 5.72 15.98 3.68
N LYS A 169 5.60 17.26 3.93
CA LYS A 169 6.16 18.31 3.06
C LYS A 169 7.54 18.73 3.53
N PRO A 170 8.38 19.28 2.61
CA PRO A 170 9.63 19.92 3.03
C PRO A 170 9.37 21.03 4.05
N VAL A 171 10.15 21.04 5.13
CA VAL A 171 10.08 22.08 6.18
C VAL A 171 11.22 23.07 5.97
N ILE A 172 10.88 24.33 5.72
CA ILE A 172 11.85 25.39 5.46
C ILE A 172 12.60 25.75 6.76
N GLY A 173 13.90 25.93 6.66
CA GLY A 173 14.76 26.28 7.79
C GLY A 173 15.12 25.12 8.72
N GLU A 174 14.60 23.91 8.50
CA GLU A 174 14.91 22.74 9.30
C GLU A 174 15.76 21.71 8.53
N SER A 175 16.71 21.08 9.22
CA SER A 175 17.49 19.96 8.70
C SER A 175 17.23 18.74 9.55
N SER A 176 16.75 17.67 8.93
CA SER A 176 16.53 16.40 9.62
C SER A 176 16.86 15.22 8.72
N THR A 177 17.25 14.12 9.33
CA THR A 177 17.45 12.85 8.61
C THR A 177 16.98 11.73 9.52
N ASN A 178 16.13 10.87 8.97
CA ASN A 178 15.68 9.65 9.62
C ASN A 178 16.06 8.44 8.75
N ILE A 179 16.55 7.40 9.38
CA ILE A 179 16.87 6.12 8.74
C ILE A 179 16.18 5.04 9.56
N GLU A 180 15.31 4.29 8.91
CA GLU A 180 14.64 3.17 9.52
C GLU A 180 15.13 1.86 8.88
N VAL A 181 15.49 0.91 9.74
CA VAL A 181 15.90 -0.44 9.32
C VAL A 181 15.08 -1.44 10.09
N GLU A 182 14.39 -2.31 9.37
CA GLU A 182 13.59 -3.38 9.95
C GLU A 182 14.05 -4.73 9.43
N SER A 183 14.05 -5.74 10.29
CA SER A 183 14.25 -7.13 9.94
C SER A 183 13.06 -7.93 10.41
N ARG A 184 12.44 -8.67 9.50
CA ARG A 184 11.28 -9.51 9.76
C ARG A 184 11.67 -10.97 9.64
N HIS A 185 11.24 -11.75 10.62
CA HIS A 185 11.42 -13.20 10.60
C HIS A 185 10.06 -13.87 10.50
N MET A 186 9.93 -14.78 9.56
CA MET A 186 8.73 -15.57 9.36
C MET A 186 9.03 -17.03 9.78
N SER A 187 8.12 -17.65 10.53
CA SER A 187 8.33 -19.00 11.04
C SER A 187 8.22 -20.08 9.97
N GLU A 188 7.38 -19.82 8.96
CA GLU A 188 7.16 -20.67 7.80
C GLU A 188 7.20 -19.78 6.57
N GLY A 189 8.40 -19.50 6.06
CA GLY A 189 8.63 -18.63 4.93
C GLY A 189 9.99 -17.92 4.96
N GLU A 190 10.24 -17.13 3.95
CA GLU A 190 11.48 -16.34 3.83
C GLU A 190 11.45 -15.10 4.75
N ASN A 191 12.64 -14.71 5.19
CA ASN A 191 12.80 -13.48 5.95
C ASN A 191 12.65 -12.25 5.06
N GLY A 192 12.10 -11.19 5.63
CA GLY A 192 11.96 -9.89 5.00
C GLY A 192 12.77 -8.80 5.69
N GLY A 193 12.72 -7.60 5.15
CA GLY A 193 13.32 -6.44 5.77
C GLY A 193 13.04 -5.15 5.01
N LYS A 194 13.13 -4.04 5.74
CA LYS A 194 12.88 -2.69 5.23
C LYS A 194 14.10 -1.81 5.49
N LEU A 195 14.40 -0.96 4.53
CA LEU A 195 15.26 0.20 4.66
C LEU A 195 14.51 1.42 4.13
N GLU A 196 14.36 2.43 4.97
CA GLU A 196 13.77 3.70 4.60
C GLU A 196 14.70 4.84 5.02
N LEU A 197 14.86 5.82 4.14
CA LEU A 197 15.62 7.05 4.36
C LEU A 197 14.72 8.25 4.09
N VAL A 198 14.62 9.13 5.05
CA VAL A 198 13.94 10.43 4.92
C VAL A 198 14.94 11.53 5.27
N ALA A 199 15.10 12.51 4.39
CA ALA A 199 15.97 13.66 4.63
C ALA A 199 15.25 14.96 4.27
N ASN A 200 15.21 15.91 5.21
CA ASN A 200 14.75 17.27 4.98
C ASN A 200 15.95 18.21 4.97
N ILE A 201 16.12 18.98 3.90
CA ILE A 201 17.31 19.77 3.61
C ILE A 201 16.88 21.20 3.28
N PRO A 202 17.21 22.20 4.13
CA PRO A 202 16.99 23.59 3.80
C PRO A 202 17.95 24.01 2.70
N LEU A 203 17.41 24.58 1.61
CA LEU A 203 18.20 25.06 0.47
C LEU A 203 18.39 26.58 0.48
N GLY A 204 17.73 27.27 1.40
CA GLY A 204 17.77 28.71 1.58
C GLY A 204 16.79 29.19 2.64
N GLU A 205 16.54 30.49 2.69
CA GLU A 205 15.62 31.09 3.67
C GLU A 205 14.14 30.79 3.35
N SER A 206 13.83 30.53 2.06
CA SER A 206 12.47 30.31 1.56
C SER A 206 12.30 29.01 0.78
N THR A 207 13.29 28.10 0.84
CA THR A 207 13.29 26.89 0.04
C THR A 207 13.78 25.70 0.87
N ALA A 208 13.10 24.57 0.77
CA ALA A 208 13.55 23.30 1.31
C ALA A 208 13.27 22.16 0.35
N ALA A 209 14.08 21.11 0.45
CA ALA A 209 13.86 19.84 -0.23
C ALA A 209 13.65 18.73 0.80
N ARG A 210 12.78 17.78 0.46
CA ARG A 210 12.56 16.54 1.21
C ARG A 210 12.76 15.37 0.28
N PHE A 211 13.69 14.49 0.66
CA PHE A 211 14.00 13.28 -0.06
C PHE A 211 13.59 12.07 0.75
N VAL A 212 12.90 11.15 0.11
CA VAL A 212 12.47 9.86 0.68
C VAL A 212 12.93 8.77 -0.26
N SER A 213 13.49 7.70 0.27
CA SER A 213 13.80 6.50 -0.49
C SER A 213 13.55 5.29 0.38
N TYR A 214 13.00 4.24 -0.20
CA TYR A 214 12.66 3.02 0.52
C TYR A 214 12.90 1.79 -0.34
N ARG A 215 13.17 0.69 0.36
CA ARG A 215 13.11 -0.67 -0.15
C ARG A 215 12.59 -1.59 0.95
N ASP A 216 11.48 -2.25 0.67
CA ASP A 216 10.82 -3.18 1.58
C ASP A 216 10.62 -4.52 0.89
N LYS A 217 11.38 -5.54 1.31
CA LYS A 217 11.19 -6.92 0.88
C LYS A 217 10.35 -7.66 1.92
N LYS A 218 9.21 -8.19 1.48
CA LYS A 218 8.40 -9.16 2.22
C LYS A 218 8.70 -10.55 1.68
N GLY A 219 9.15 -11.45 2.53
CA GLY A 219 9.48 -12.83 2.15
C GLY A 219 8.24 -13.61 1.74
N GLY A 220 8.43 -14.60 0.87
CA GLY A 220 7.39 -15.53 0.48
C GLY A 220 7.04 -16.51 1.59
N TYR A 221 5.90 -17.18 1.47
CA TYR A 221 5.39 -18.18 2.42
C TYR A 221 4.46 -19.22 1.77
N ILE A 222 4.31 -19.19 0.45
CA ILE A 222 3.51 -20.16 -0.31
C ILE A 222 4.44 -21.04 -1.12
N ASP A 223 4.25 -22.34 -1.03
CA ASP A 223 5.06 -23.33 -1.72
C ASP A 223 4.43 -23.73 -3.06
N GLN A 224 5.22 -23.65 -4.11
CA GLN A 224 4.89 -24.22 -5.42
C GLN A 224 5.25 -25.70 -5.43
N VAL A 225 4.22 -26.55 -5.39
CA VAL A 225 4.42 -28.00 -5.30
C VAL A 225 4.39 -28.68 -6.66
N ALA A 226 4.98 -29.87 -6.70
CA ALA A 226 5.01 -30.74 -7.87
C ALA A 226 3.61 -31.24 -8.27
N GLY A 227 3.44 -31.55 -9.53
CA GLY A 227 2.24 -32.23 -10.02
C GLY A 227 2.02 -32.05 -11.50
N SER A 228 1.02 -32.74 -12.01
CA SER A 228 0.61 -32.68 -13.42
C SER A 228 -0.89 -32.73 -13.55
N VAL A 229 -1.45 -32.05 -14.54
CA VAL A 229 -2.86 -32.06 -14.85
C VAL A 229 -3.07 -32.40 -16.32
N ASN A 230 -3.94 -33.37 -16.56
CA ASN A 230 -4.44 -33.62 -17.90
C ASN A 230 -5.53 -32.58 -18.24
N ALA A 231 -5.51 -32.04 -19.43
CA ALA A 231 -6.49 -31.05 -19.86
C ALA A 231 -7.95 -31.54 -19.68
N ARG A 232 -8.20 -32.84 -19.79
CA ARG A 232 -9.53 -33.45 -19.59
C ARG A 232 -9.98 -33.40 -18.11
N GLN A 233 -9.09 -33.25 -17.17
CA GLN A 233 -9.37 -33.09 -15.73
C GLN A 233 -9.63 -31.64 -15.36
N SER A 234 -9.34 -30.70 -16.24
CA SER A 234 -9.61 -29.30 -16.00
C SER A 234 -11.11 -29.01 -15.87
N ALA A 235 -11.46 -28.12 -14.94
CA ALA A 235 -12.83 -27.63 -14.76
C ALA A 235 -13.39 -26.92 -16.01
N ARG A 236 -12.53 -26.49 -16.92
CA ARG A 236 -12.91 -25.86 -18.20
C ARG A 236 -13.23 -26.90 -19.31
N PHE A 237 -12.82 -28.13 -19.11
CA PHE A 237 -13.14 -29.18 -20.08
C PHE A 237 -14.64 -29.54 -20.02
N ARG A 238 -15.33 -29.45 -21.14
CA ARG A 238 -16.75 -29.78 -21.28
C ARG A 238 -16.93 -30.75 -22.44
N PRO A 239 -17.11 -32.02 -22.17
CA PRO A 239 -17.46 -33.00 -23.22
C PRO A 239 -18.70 -32.58 -23.98
N SER A 240 -18.79 -33.00 -25.25
CA SER A 240 -20.02 -32.87 -26.04
C SER A 240 -21.20 -33.48 -25.29
N GLY A 241 -22.35 -32.81 -25.34
CA GLY A 241 -23.54 -33.25 -24.62
C GLY A 241 -23.64 -32.82 -23.17
N THR A 242 -22.58 -32.28 -22.54
CA THR A 242 -22.66 -31.75 -21.16
C THR A 242 -23.68 -30.62 -21.07
N ILE A 243 -24.66 -30.76 -20.19
CA ILE A 243 -25.67 -29.72 -19.98
C ILE A 243 -25.08 -28.55 -19.22
N ARG A 244 -25.18 -27.36 -19.79
CA ARG A 244 -24.73 -26.10 -19.16
C ARG A 244 -25.79 -25.55 -18.21
N SER A 245 -25.41 -24.57 -17.40
CA SER A 245 -26.33 -23.89 -16.46
C SER A 245 -27.55 -23.25 -17.11
N ASN A 246 -27.47 -22.94 -18.39
CA ASN A 246 -28.60 -22.42 -19.18
C ASN A 246 -29.50 -23.53 -19.79
N GLY A 247 -29.31 -24.81 -19.41
CA GLY A 247 -30.07 -25.95 -19.87
C GLY A 247 -29.72 -26.45 -21.28
N LEU A 248 -28.78 -25.84 -21.98
CA LEU A 248 -28.38 -26.24 -23.31
C LEU A 248 -27.16 -27.17 -23.30
N PRO A 249 -27.09 -28.19 -24.14
CA PRO A 249 -25.93 -29.04 -24.25
C PRO A 249 -24.75 -28.30 -24.90
N VAL A 250 -23.53 -28.70 -24.54
CA VAL A 250 -22.31 -28.30 -25.24
C VAL A 250 -22.34 -28.98 -26.62
N SER A 251 -22.28 -28.20 -27.69
CA SER A 251 -22.20 -28.72 -29.05
C SER A 251 -20.83 -29.34 -29.32
N GLU A 252 -20.73 -30.21 -30.32
CA GLU A 252 -19.46 -30.77 -30.73
C GLU A 252 -18.45 -29.70 -31.18
N ALA A 253 -18.91 -28.63 -31.82
CA ALA A 253 -18.08 -27.50 -32.20
C ALA A 253 -17.52 -26.69 -31.01
N ARG A 254 -18.05 -26.94 -29.81
CA ARG A 254 -17.59 -26.28 -28.55
C ARG A 254 -17.16 -27.28 -27.49
N ASN A 255 -16.83 -28.48 -27.94
CA ASN A 255 -16.32 -29.55 -27.09
C ASN A 255 -14.96 -29.17 -26.51
N GLY A 256 -14.72 -29.55 -25.29
CA GLY A 256 -13.46 -29.30 -24.61
C GLY A 256 -13.22 -27.83 -24.25
N PHE A 257 -11.97 -27.39 -24.35
CA PHE A 257 -11.56 -25.99 -24.07
C PHE A 257 -11.91 -25.06 -25.21
N GLN A 258 -11.76 -25.54 -26.41
CA GLN A 258 -11.91 -24.77 -27.63
C GLN A 258 -12.87 -25.50 -28.58
N ALA A 259 -13.61 -24.73 -29.32
CA ALA A 259 -14.45 -25.30 -30.36
C ALA A 259 -13.59 -26.11 -31.34
N GLY A 260 -13.92 -27.39 -31.52
CA GLY A 260 -13.22 -28.29 -32.44
C GLY A 260 -11.78 -28.63 -32.02
N ALA A 261 -11.37 -28.44 -30.78
CA ALA A 261 -10.04 -28.85 -30.32
C ALA A 261 -9.88 -30.36 -30.42
N ASP A 262 -8.80 -30.81 -31.05
CA ASP A 262 -8.38 -32.20 -31.04
C ASP A 262 -7.68 -32.49 -29.71
N LEU A 263 -8.27 -33.34 -28.89
CA LEU A 263 -7.76 -33.73 -27.59
C LEU A 263 -7.02 -35.07 -27.59
N THR A 264 -6.75 -35.65 -28.77
CA THR A 264 -6.04 -36.93 -28.91
C THR A 264 -4.59 -36.82 -28.42
N ASN A 265 -3.96 -35.68 -28.63
CA ASN A 265 -2.58 -35.42 -28.25
C ASN A 265 -2.49 -34.33 -27.16
N VAL A 266 -3.45 -34.29 -26.26
CA VAL A 266 -3.42 -33.32 -25.17
C VAL A 266 -2.21 -33.59 -24.25
N THR A 267 -1.29 -32.68 -24.24
CA THR A 267 -0.17 -32.68 -23.32
C THR A 267 -0.64 -32.43 -21.89
N PHE A 268 0.02 -33.08 -20.97
CA PHE A 268 -0.13 -32.76 -19.57
C PHE A 268 0.56 -31.43 -19.30
N ALA A 269 -0.06 -30.59 -18.50
CA ALA A 269 0.64 -29.49 -17.86
C ALA A 269 1.44 -30.09 -16.70
N ASP A 270 2.72 -29.71 -16.59
CA ASP A 270 3.67 -30.26 -15.64
C ASP A 270 4.27 -29.12 -14.80
N ALA A 271 4.07 -29.19 -13.49
CA ALA A 271 4.60 -28.25 -12.54
C ALA A 271 5.98 -28.68 -11.96
N ASN A 272 6.46 -29.88 -12.27
CA ASN A 272 7.66 -30.44 -11.62
C ASN A 272 8.94 -29.63 -11.89
N SER A 273 8.98 -28.88 -12.99
CA SER A 273 10.15 -28.06 -13.35
C SER A 273 10.21 -26.70 -12.65
N ILE A 274 9.14 -26.30 -11.98
CA ILE A 274 9.02 -24.99 -11.32
C ILE A 274 8.71 -25.12 -9.83
N VAL A 275 8.97 -26.28 -9.24
CA VAL A 275 8.84 -26.49 -7.79
C VAL A 275 9.81 -25.55 -7.07
N LYS A 276 9.30 -24.79 -6.13
CA LYS A 276 10.06 -23.82 -5.35
C LYS A 276 9.30 -23.55 -4.05
N GLU A 277 10.02 -23.45 -2.94
CA GLU A 277 9.47 -22.99 -1.66
C GLU A 277 9.32 -21.46 -1.69
N ASP A 278 8.38 -20.94 -0.93
CA ASP A 278 8.21 -19.51 -0.62
C ASP A 278 8.09 -18.60 -1.87
N VAL A 279 7.27 -18.99 -2.85
CA VAL A 279 7.25 -18.34 -4.17
C VAL A 279 6.63 -16.95 -4.22
N ASN A 280 5.91 -16.51 -3.18
CA ASN A 280 5.14 -15.28 -3.21
C ASN A 280 5.86 -14.10 -2.51
N GLU A 281 7.15 -13.95 -2.75
CA GLU A 281 7.88 -12.79 -2.29
C GLU A 281 7.40 -11.51 -3.00
N VAL A 282 7.50 -10.38 -2.31
CA VAL A 282 7.23 -9.07 -2.90
C VAL A 282 8.24 -8.04 -2.43
N THR A 283 8.69 -7.20 -3.36
CA THR A 283 9.57 -6.07 -3.08
C THR A 283 8.89 -4.78 -3.53
N TYR A 284 8.81 -3.82 -2.62
CA TYR A 284 8.47 -2.44 -2.90
C TYR A 284 9.75 -1.62 -2.86
N GLU A 285 10.03 -0.87 -3.90
CA GLU A 285 11.13 0.09 -3.89
C GLU A 285 10.73 1.38 -4.57
N GLY A 286 11.31 2.48 -4.12
CA GLY A 286 10.98 3.77 -4.71
C GLY A 286 11.68 4.94 -4.05
N PHE A 287 11.42 6.12 -4.63
CA PHE A 287 11.85 7.38 -4.06
C PHE A 287 10.83 8.48 -4.31
N ARG A 288 10.90 9.52 -3.48
CA ARG A 288 10.18 10.78 -3.67
C ARG A 288 11.13 11.94 -3.35
N LEU A 289 11.18 12.91 -4.27
CA LEU A 289 11.87 14.18 -4.07
C LEU A 289 10.84 15.30 -4.18
N SER A 290 10.68 16.06 -3.12
CA SER A 290 9.80 17.23 -3.08
C SER A 290 10.60 18.48 -2.79
N VAL A 291 10.29 19.59 -3.45
CA VAL A 291 10.89 20.90 -3.21
C VAL A 291 9.76 21.90 -2.97
N ALA A 292 9.79 22.49 -1.78
CA ALA A 292 8.89 23.57 -1.37
C ALA A 292 9.60 24.91 -1.51
N GLN A 293 8.89 25.90 -2.03
CA GLN A 293 9.34 27.26 -2.22
C GLN A 293 8.27 28.25 -1.74
N GLU A 294 8.57 29.04 -0.72
CA GLU A 294 7.81 30.27 -0.40
C GLU A 294 8.15 31.33 -1.46
N ILE A 295 7.19 31.62 -2.33
CA ILE A 295 7.37 32.64 -3.41
C ILE A 295 7.31 34.03 -2.79
N ASN A 296 6.38 34.22 -1.86
CA ASN A 296 6.21 35.42 -1.05
C ASN A 296 5.23 35.11 0.11
N ASP A 297 4.90 36.09 0.95
CA ASP A 297 4.07 35.94 2.15
C ASP A 297 2.66 35.34 1.88
N ASN A 298 2.22 35.30 0.66
CA ASN A 298 0.87 34.84 0.28
C ASN A 298 0.87 33.65 -0.71
N TRP A 299 2.02 33.21 -1.20
CA TRP A 299 2.10 32.19 -2.25
C TRP A 299 3.24 31.22 -2.02
N ASP A 300 2.90 29.95 -2.07
CA ASP A 300 3.77 28.81 -1.96
C ASP A 300 3.71 27.94 -3.21
N ALA A 301 4.80 27.28 -3.52
CA ALA A 301 4.86 26.27 -4.57
C ALA A 301 5.53 24.99 -4.05
N LEU A 302 5.02 23.85 -4.48
CA LEU A 302 5.57 22.53 -4.21
C LEU A 302 5.71 21.78 -5.53
N VAL A 303 6.92 21.33 -5.84
CA VAL A 303 7.19 20.40 -6.93
C VAL A 303 7.55 19.06 -6.31
N SER A 304 6.97 18.00 -6.81
CA SER A 304 7.29 16.64 -6.34
C SER A 304 7.49 15.70 -7.52
N VAL A 305 8.49 14.83 -7.42
CA VAL A 305 8.74 13.73 -8.35
C VAL A 305 8.86 12.47 -7.53
N ALA A 306 8.16 11.43 -7.95
CA ALA A 306 8.19 10.12 -7.30
C ALA A 306 8.24 9.01 -8.35
N ASN A 307 8.93 7.95 -8.00
CA ASN A 307 8.91 6.67 -8.71
C ASN A 307 8.69 5.55 -7.70
N GLN A 308 7.94 4.55 -8.10
CA GLN A 308 7.78 3.31 -7.32
C GLN A 308 7.74 2.12 -8.26
N THR A 309 8.40 1.04 -7.84
CA THR A 309 8.30 -0.28 -8.46
C THR A 309 7.84 -1.30 -7.44
N ILE A 310 6.91 -2.15 -7.83
CA ILE A 310 6.51 -3.35 -7.10
C ILE A 310 6.90 -4.55 -7.95
N GLU A 311 7.76 -5.40 -7.42
CA GLU A 311 8.07 -6.69 -8.00
C GLU A 311 7.49 -7.78 -7.11
N SER A 312 6.73 -8.70 -7.69
CA SER A 312 6.24 -9.86 -6.95
C SER A 312 6.30 -11.12 -7.78
N ASP A 313 6.70 -12.19 -7.15
CA ASP A 313 6.68 -13.54 -7.69
C ASP A 313 5.50 -14.33 -7.12
N GLY A 314 5.09 -15.39 -7.83
CA GLY A 314 4.08 -16.32 -7.37
C GLY A 314 2.66 -15.75 -7.31
N VAL A 315 1.87 -16.35 -6.45
CA VAL A 315 0.47 -16.00 -6.22
C VAL A 315 0.17 -15.88 -4.74
N PHE A 316 -0.86 -15.09 -4.38
CA PHE A 316 -1.27 -14.82 -2.99
C PHE A 316 -2.54 -15.59 -2.61
N PHE A 317 -2.69 -16.80 -3.14
CA PHE A 317 -3.75 -17.74 -2.78
C PHE A 317 -3.19 -19.17 -2.76
N THR A 318 -3.80 -20.03 -1.98
CA THR A 318 -3.41 -21.42 -1.80
C THR A 318 -4.52 -22.36 -2.29
N ASP A 319 -4.17 -23.62 -2.55
CA ASP A 319 -5.13 -24.70 -2.82
C ASP A 319 -5.20 -25.63 -1.60
N PRO A 320 -6.24 -25.53 -0.77
CA PRO A 320 -6.36 -26.35 0.43
C PRO A 320 -6.43 -27.86 0.18
N THR A 321 -6.58 -28.27 -1.09
CA THR A 321 -6.59 -29.69 -1.46
C THR A 321 -5.19 -30.29 -1.60
N LEU A 322 -4.17 -29.44 -1.70
CA LEU A 322 -2.76 -29.84 -1.81
C LEU A 322 -2.12 -29.93 -0.43
N GLY A 323 -2.24 -28.89 0.37
CA GLY A 323 -1.68 -28.77 1.71
C GLY A 323 -1.85 -27.34 2.25
N ASP A 324 -1.31 -27.13 3.44
CA ASP A 324 -1.26 -25.79 4.03
C ASP A 324 -0.22 -24.96 3.29
N LEU A 325 -0.59 -23.75 2.86
CA LEU A 325 0.26 -22.81 2.13
C LEU A 325 0.84 -23.36 0.80
N GLU A 326 0.17 -24.33 0.19
CA GLU A 326 0.63 -24.93 -1.06
C GLU A 326 -0.22 -24.48 -2.26
N VAL A 327 0.44 -24.39 -3.42
CA VAL A 327 -0.19 -24.10 -4.70
C VAL A 327 0.47 -24.94 -5.81
N GLN A 328 -0.30 -25.30 -6.84
CA GLN A 328 0.22 -25.94 -8.04
C GLN A 328 -0.06 -25.08 -9.27
N ARG A 329 0.97 -24.39 -9.73
CA ARG A 329 0.96 -23.59 -10.96
C ARG A 329 1.73 -24.31 -12.05
N PHE A 330 1.44 -24.01 -13.29
CA PHE A 330 2.08 -24.66 -14.46
C PHE A 330 2.98 -23.71 -15.24
N HIS A 331 3.12 -22.50 -14.75
CA HIS A 331 4.04 -21.45 -15.21
C HIS A 331 4.38 -20.55 -14.02
N ASN A 332 5.50 -19.86 -14.11
CA ASN A 332 5.81 -18.83 -13.14
C ASN A 332 4.83 -17.66 -13.29
N ASP A 333 4.27 -17.24 -12.18
CA ASP A 333 3.47 -16.02 -12.10
C ASP A 333 4.39 -14.92 -11.59
N THR A 334 4.50 -13.82 -12.31
CA THR A 334 5.28 -12.66 -11.93
C THR A 334 4.48 -11.40 -12.18
N LEU A 335 4.69 -10.39 -11.36
CA LEU A 335 4.12 -9.07 -11.53
C LEU A 335 5.21 -8.03 -11.33
N GLU A 336 5.30 -7.10 -12.27
CA GLU A 336 6.05 -5.87 -12.15
C GLU A 336 5.08 -4.71 -12.38
N ASP A 337 5.00 -3.81 -11.43
CA ASP A 337 4.15 -2.62 -11.49
C ASP A 337 5.00 -1.39 -11.18
N GLU A 338 5.15 -0.53 -12.16
CA GLU A 338 5.95 0.68 -12.07
C GLU A 338 5.08 1.89 -12.35
N PHE A 339 5.24 2.95 -11.55
CA PHE A 339 4.68 4.24 -11.87
C PHE A 339 5.63 5.38 -11.54
N ASP A 340 5.57 6.39 -12.39
CA ASP A 340 6.18 7.69 -12.19
C ASP A 340 5.10 8.73 -11.91
N ASN A 341 5.35 9.62 -10.97
CA ASN A 341 4.49 10.75 -10.69
C ASN A 341 5.31 12.03 -10.64
N MET A 342 4.85 13.06 -11.36
CA MET A 342 5.37 14.41 -11.25
C MET A 342 4.23 15.38 -11.02
N SER A 343 4.36 16.24 -10.03
CA SER A 343 3.31 17.19 -9.68
C SER A 343 3.86 18.58 -9.38
N LEU A 344 3.02 19.58 -9.67
CA LEU A 344 3.22 20.97 -9.26
C LEU A 344 1.97 21.42 -8.52
N THR A 345 2.13 21.84 -7.27
CA THR A 345 1.06 22.50 -6.51
C THR A 345 1.47 23.94 -6.24
N ILE A 346 0.57 24.88 -6.49
CA ILE A 346 0.74 26.29 -6.14
C ILE A 346 -0.46 26.68 -5.28
N GLU A 347 -0.18 27.12 -4.08
CA GLU A 347 -1.20 27.56 -3.13
C GLU A 347 -0.99 29.02 -2.79
N GLY A 348 -2.07 29.74 -2.57
CA GLY A 348 -1.96 31.14 -2.18
C GLY A 348 -3.29 31.83 -1.98
N SER A 349 -3.21 33.14 -1.68
CA SER A 349 -4.40 33.95 -1.41
C SER A 349 -4.38 35.28 -2.15
N ILE A 350 -5.57 35.71 -2.61
CA ILE A 350 -5.83 37.05 -3.14
C ILE A 350 -6.99 37.66 -2.38
N GLY A 351 -6.70 38.56 -1.45
CA GLY A 351 -7.72 39.07 -0.52
C GLY A 351 -8.27 37.94 0.36
N ASP A 352 -9.58 37.72 0.31
CA ASP A 352 -10.25 36.65 1.07
C ASP A 352 -10.40 35.34 0.28
N LEU A 353 -9.82 35.26 -0.93
CA LEU A 353 -9.88 34.06 -1.77
C LEU A 353 -8.64 33.21 -1.59
N GLU A 354 -8.83 31.96 -1.22
CA GLU A 354 -7.79 30.91 -1.24
C GLU A 354 -7.80 30.27 -2.63
N ILE A 355 -6.61 30.07 -3.21
CA ILE A 355 -6.42 29.52 -4.55
C ILE A 355 -5.45 28.35 -4.44
N VAL A 356 -5.84 27.20 -4.99
CA VAL A 356 -4.99 26.02 -5.14
C VAL A 356 -4.97 25.63 -6.61
N TYR A 357 -3.80 25.58 -7.20
CA TYR A 357 -3.55 24.95 -8.49
C TYR A 357 -2.77 23.68 -8.28
N ALA A 358 -3.21 22.59 -8.89
CA ALA A 358 -2.50 21.30 -8.89
C ALA A 358 -2.52 20.69 -10.30
N GLY A 359 -1.35 20.27 -10.78
CA GLY A 359 -1.18 19.69 -12.12
C GLY A 359 0.09 18.87 -12.25
#